data_56bea7c06ebbb3c6504a2ecee12c7480
#
_entry.id   56bea7c06ebbb3c6504a2ecee12c7480
#
_cell.length_a   1.000
_cell.length_b   1.000
_cell.length_c   1.000
_cell.angle_alpha   90.00
_cell.angle_beta   90.00
_cell.angle_gamma   90.00
#
_symmetry.space_group_name_H-M   'P 1'
#
loop_
_entity.id
_entity.type
_entity.pdbx_description
1 polymer ?
#
loop_
_entity_poly.entity_id
_entity_poly.type
_entity_poly.pdbx_seq_one_letter_code
_entity_poly.pdbx_strand_id
1 'polypeptide(L)'
;TLFPYTTLFRSFPLYYYEEQAKQSPSLFDAGAETEYIRRDGVSDFILERARRQYGKTVTKEDIFYYVYGFLHSPEYRETFSVDLKKSLPRIPLVDDVRHFWAFSKAGRALADLHVYYESVPPYPGLTVTGAESGFFTVEKMRFPQKGQKDTILYNSRITVSDIPAVAYEYVVNGKSAIEWIMERYQVTVHSESGIRNDPNDWAKEVGNPRYILDLLLSIVNVSVQTVEIVKGLPKLSF
;
A
#
# COMPACT_ATOMS: atom_id res chain seq x y z
N THR A 1 1.05 -7.02 -31.89
CA THR A 1 -0.29 -7.42 -31.48
C THR A 1 -0.64 -6.61 -30.24
N LEU A 2 -1.49 -5.61 -30.42
CA LEU A 2 -2.02 -4.75 -29.36
C LEU A 2 -2.71 -5.67 -28.34
N PHE A 3 -2.33 -5.54 -27.07
CA PHE A 3 -3.03 -6.18 -25.97
C PHE A 3 -4.49 -5.75 -25.98
N PRO A 4 -5.46 -6.64 -26.15
CA PRO A 4 -6.86 -6.27 -26.27
C PRO A 4 -7.51 -5.88 -24.94
N TYR A 5 -6.75 -5.82 -23.87
CA TYR A 5 -7.19 -5.39 -22.54
C TYR A 5 -6.31 -4.24 -22.07
N THR A 6 -6.55 -3.06 -22.59
CA THR A 6 -6.33 -1.87 -21.79
C THR A 6 -7.33 -1.95 -20.64
N THR A 7 -6.98 -2.71 -19.62
CA THR A 7 -7.54 -2.50 -18.30
C THR A 7 -7.18 -1.06 -18.01
N LEU A 8 -8.15 -0.17 -18.14
CA LEU A 8 -7.99 1.23 -17.75
C LEU A 8 -7.68 1.19 -16.26
N PHE A 9 -6.40 1.28 -15.92
CA PHE A 9 -6.00 1.54 -14.55
C PHE A 9 -6.60 2.89 -14.18
N ARG A 10 -7.72 2.85 -13.48
CA ARG A 10 -8.34 4.05 -12.96
C ARG A 10 -7.66 4.37 -11.63
N SER A 11 -6.80 5.36 -11.66
CA SER A 11 -6.23 5.96 -10.47
C SER A 11 -7.12 7.13 -10.03
N PHE A 12 -7.34 7.24 -8.72
CA PHE A 12 -8.04 8.38 -8.09
C PHE A 12 -7.03 9.10 -7.19
N PRO A 13 -6.16 9.93 -7.76
CA PRO A 13 -5.14 10.62 -6.99
C PRO A 13 -5.75 11.74 -6.15
N LEU A 14 -5.08 12.10 -5.05
CA LEU A 14 -5.42 13.29 -4.27
C LEU A 14 -5.17 14.56 -5.11
N TYR A 15 -4.07 14.57 -5.85
CA TYR A 15 -3.68 15.64 -6.77
C TYR A 15 -3.31 15.07 -8.14
N TYR A 16 -3.60 15.82 -9.19
CA TYR A 16 -3.08 15.55 -10.53
C TYR A 16 -2.52 16.84 -11.15
N TYR A 17 -1.72 16.70 -12.20
CA TYR A 17 -1.03 17.81 -12.82
C TYR A 17 -1.48 17.92 -14.27
N GLU A 18 -1.88 19.12 -14.66
CA GLU A 18 -2.25 19.47 -16.04
C GLU A 18 -1.15 20.32 -16.66
N GLU A 19 -0.78 20.01 -17.89
CA GLU A 19 0.10 20.89 -18.67
C GLU A 19 -0.60 22.21 -18.97
N GLN A 20 0.06 23.31 -18.66
CA GLN A 20 -0.41 24.61 -19.05
C GLN A 20 -0.09 24.82 -20.54
N ALA A 21 -1.12 24.83 -21.39
CA ALA A 21 -0.96 25.25 -22.80
C ALA A 21 -0.51 26.69 -22.83
N LYS A 22 0.72 26.94 -23.26
CA LYS A 22 1.19 28.31 -23.52
C LYS A 22 0.33 28.95 -24.61
N GLN A 23 -0.30 30.02 -24.27
CA GLN A 23 -0.97 30.88 -25.27
C GLN A 23 0.10 31.48 -26.17
N SER A 24 0.29 30.91 -27.36
CA SER A 24 1.22 31.27 -28.42
C SER A 24 2.70 30.93 -28.12
N PRO A 25 3.25 29.89 -28.77
CA PRO A 25 4.69 29.68 -28.75
C PRO A 25 5.38 30.81 -29.52
N SER A 26 6.23 31.56 -28.85
CA SER A 26 7.16 32.49 -29.51
C SER A 26 8.25 31.67 -30.22
N LEU A 27 8.69 32.14 -31.38
CA LEU A 27 9.77 31.50 -32.18
C LEU A 27 11.10 31.38 -31.39
N PHE A 28 11.21 32.02 -30.23
CA PHE A 28 12.38 32.04 -29.34
C PHE A 28 12.24 31.15 -28.12
N ASP A 29 11.13 30.42 -27.97
CA ASP A 29 10.85 29.53 -26.83
C ASP A 29 11.41 28.09 -27.00
N ALA A 30 12.49 27.93 -27.77
CA ALA A 30 13.21 26.67 -27.88
C ALA A 30 13.90 26.35 -26.54
N GLY A 31 13.20 25.65 -25.65
CA GLY A 31 13.67 25.24 -24.30
C GLY A 31 12.77 25.65 -23.14
N ALA A 32 11.56 26.15 -23.42
CA ALA A 32 10.65 26.53 -22.37
C ALA A 32 10.19 25.30 -21.58
N GLU A 33 10.52 25.27 -20.28
CA GLU A 33 10.03 24.28 -19.35
C GLU A 33 8.49 24.22 -19.37
N THR A 34 7.93 23.00 -19.46
CA THR A 34 6.48 22.79 -19.41
C THR A 34 6.03 23.12 -17.99
N GLU A 35 5.17 24.11 -17.83
CA GLU A 35 4.60 24.46 -16.54
C GLU A 35 3.40 23.56 -16.25
N TYR A 36 3.42 22.89 -15.09
CA TYR A 36 2.34 22.02 -14.64
C TYR A 36 1.52 22.70 -13.55
N ILE A 37 0.20 22.74 -13.73
CA ILE A 37 -0.73 23.22 -12.70
C ILE A 37 -1.25 22.03 -11.90
N ARG A 38 -1.06 22.07 -10.58
CA ARG A 38 -1.64 21.08 -9.66
C ARG A 38 -3.15 21.31 -9.54
N ARG A 39 -3.91 20.23 -9.73
CA ARG A 39 -5.36 20.17 -9.53
C ARG A 39 -5.71 19.17 -8.44
N ASP A 40 -6.83 19.41 -7.77
CA ASP A 40 -7.36 18.48 -6.76
C ASP A 40 -8.15 17.36 -7.43
N GLY A 41 -7.92 16.11 -6.99
CA GLY A 41 -8.70 14.95 -7.43
C GLY A 41 -10.12 14.90 -6.84
N VAL A 42 -10.35 15.61 -5.72
CA VAL A 42 -11.67 15.73 -5.09
C VAL A 42 -12.37 16.99 -5.60
N SER A 43 -13.60 16.84 -6.14
CA SER A 43 -14.37 17.95 -6.71
C SER A 43 -14.91 18.90 -5.64
N ASP A 44 -15.13 20.17 -6.04
CA ASP A 44 -15.75 21.16 -5.15
C ASP A 44 -17.19 20.79 -4.79
N PHE A 45 -17.91 20.12 -5.70
CA PHE A 45 -19.28 19.64 -5.44
C PHE A 45 -19.34 18.71 -4.21
N ILE A 46 -18.43 17.72 -4.14
CA ILE A 46 -18.40 16.79 -3.01
C ILE A 46 -17.89 17.46 -1.74
N LEU A 47 -16.96 18.41 -1.86
CA LEU A 47 -16.47 19.21 -0.74
C LEU A 47 -17.60 20.02 -0.11
N GLU A 48 -18.40 20.73 -0.90
CA GLU A 48 -19.54 21.51 -0.40
C GLU A 48 -20.59 20.62 0.25
N ARG A 49 -20.85 19.44 -0.32
CA ARG A 49 -21.77 18.47 0.26
C ARG A 49 -21.27 17.97 1.61
N ALA A 50 -20.01 17.61 1.72
CA ALA A 50 -19.40 17.16 2.97
C ALA A 50 -19.39 18.29 4.03
N ARG A 51 -19.10 19.54 3.63
CA ARG A 51 -19.13 20.69 4.53
C ARG A 51 -20.50 21.00 5.09
N ARG A 52 -21.55 20.81 4.29
CA ARG A 52 -22.94 20.95 4.77
C ARG A 52 -23.29 19.93 5.84
N GLN A 53 -22.75 18.70 5.72
CA GLN A 53 -23.08 17.60 6.62
C GLN A 53 -22.17 17.53 7.84
N TYR A 54 -20.85 17.79 7.69
CA TYR A 54 -19.84 17.56 8.74
C TYR A 54 -19.20 18.83 9.29
N GLY A 55 -19.48 19.97 8.68
CA GLY A 55 -18.94 21.26 9.12
C GLY A 55 -17.95 21.90 8.15
N LYS A 56 -17.80 23.22 8.26
CA LYS A 56 -17.02 24.05 7.34
C LYS A 56 -15.51 23.77 7.33
N THR A 57 -15.01 23.11 8.36
CA THR A 57 -13.57 22.77 8.50
C THR A 57 -13.13 21.61 7.60
N VAL A 58 -14.05 20.85 7.02
CA VAL A 58 -13.74 19.72 6.14
C VAL A 58 -12.94 20.20 4.94
N THR A 59 -11.85 19.51 4.65
CA THR A 59 -10.97 19.71 3.50
C THR A 59 -11.12 18.61 2.46
N LYS A 60 -10.60 18.82 1.26
CA LYS A 60 -10.55 17.79 0.21
C LYS A 60 -9.68 16.59 0.62
N GLU A 61 -8.60 16.86 1.35
CA GLU A 61 -7.75 15.79 1.90
C GLU A 61 -8.53 14.91 2.89
N ASP A 62 -9.33 15.51 3.77
CA ASP A 62 -10.13 14.75 4.74
C ASP A 62 -11.11 13.82 4.04
N ILE A 63 -11.70 14.26 2.91
CA ILE A 63 -12.58 13.44 2.08
C ILE A 63 -11.79 12.31 1.40
N PHE A 64 -10.62 12.61 0.86
CA PHE A 64 -9.77 11.61 0.24
C PHE A 64 -9.40 10.48 1.22
N TYR A 65 -8.94 10.86 2.41
CA TYR A 65 -8.59 9.89 3.44
C TYR A 65 -9.83 9.20 4.05
N TYR A 66 -10.97 9.89 4.12
CA TYR A 66 -12.24 9.25 4.45
C TYR A 66 -12.54 8.10 3.49
N VAL A 67 -12.44 8.32 2.18
CA VAL A 67 -12.64 7.27 1.16
C VAL A 67 -11.65 6.13 1.34
N TYR A 68 -10.37 6.45 1.58
CA TYR A 68 -9.34 5.44 1.79
C TYR A 68 -9.62 4.58 3.02
N GLY A 69 -9.97 5.19 4.15
CA GLY A 69 -10.36 4.47 5.37
C GLY A 69 -11.64 3.65 5.19
N PHE A 70 -12.65 4.21 4.52
CA PHE A 70 -13.92 3.55 4.26
C PHE A 70 -13.76 2.29 3.41
N LEU A 71 -12.89 2.30 2.41
CA LEU A 71 -12.58 1.14 1.58
C LEU A 71 -11.91 0.00 2.34
N HIS A 72 -11.40 0.26 3.55
CA HIS A 72 -10.86 -0.77 4.45
C HIS A 72 -11.91 -1.33 5.42
N SER A 73 -13.14 -0.79 5.47
CA SER A 73 -14.21 -1.35 6.31
C SER A 73 -14.53 -2.80 5.92
N PRO A 74 -14.42 -3.74 6.87
CA PRO A 74 -14.76 -5.13 6.63
C PRO A 74 -16.22 -5.30 6.19
N GLU A 75 -17.15 -4.60 6.84
CA GLU A 75 -18.58 -4.69 6.52
C GLU A 75 -18.88 -4.22 5.09
N TYR A 76 -18.25 -3.12 4.65
CA TYR A 76 -18.42 -2.63 3.28
C TYR A 76 -17.86 -3.63 2.26
N ARG A 77 -16.66 -4.13 2.51
CA ARG A 77 -16.00 -5.08 1.59
C ARG A 77 -16.73 -6.41 1.49
N GLU A 78 -17.29 -6.89 2.60
CA GLU A 78 -18.06 -8.14 2.63
C GLU A 78 -19.39 -7.96 1.92
N THR A 79 -20.20 -6.95 2.30
CA THR A 79 -21.53 -6.69 1.73
C THR A 79 -21.46 -6.49 0.22
N PHE A 80 -20.49 -5.72 -0.28
CA PHE A 80 -20.38 -5.38 -1.70
C PHE A 80 -19.30 -6.15 -2.44
N SER A 81 -18.87 -7.29 -1.92
CA SER A 81 -17.76 -8.10 -2.48
C SER A 81 -17.94 -8.49 -3.95
N VAL A 82 -19.16 -8.74 -4.38
CA VAL A 82 -19.50 -9.08 -5.78
C VAL A 82 -19.47 -7.83 -6.69
N ASP A 83 -20.00 -6.72 -6.20
CA ASP A 83 -20.08 -5.46 -6.96
C ASP A 83 -18.71 -4.83 -7.14
N LEU A 84 -17.86 -4.88 -6.11
CA LEU A 84 -16.49 -4.39 -6.15
C LEU A 84 -15.59 -5.10 -7.17
N LYS A 85 -15.97 -6.30 -7.61
CA LYS A 85 -15.29 -7.01 -8.71
C LYS A 85 -15.72 -6.55 -10.10
N LYS A 86 -16.89 -5.89 -10.22
CA LYS A 86 -17.51 -5.55 -11.51
C LYS A 86 -17.53 -4.06 -11.79
N SER A 87 -17.56 -3.24 -10.75
CA SER A 87 -17.72 -1.79 -10.87
C SER A 87 -16.86 -1.03 -9.87
N LEU A 88 -16.70 0.27 -10.11
CA LEU A 88 -16.02 1.15 -9.15
C LEU A 88 -16.81 1.24 -7.85
N PRO A 89 -16.11 1.35 -6.69
CA PRO A 89 -16.75 1.57 -5.41
C PRO A 89 -17.66 2.80 -5.42
N ARG A 90 -18.83 2.67 -4.80
CA ARG A 90 -19.73 3.79 -4.50
C ARG A 90 -19.68 4.06 -3.01
N ILE A 91 -19.05 5.18 -2.64
CA ILE A 91 -18.80 5.52 -1.25
C ILE A 91 -19.89 6.48 -0.77
N PRO A 92 -20.75 6.07 0.19
CA PRO A 92 -21.72 6.97 0.79
C PRO A 92 -21.02 7.97 1.73
N LEU A 93 -21.65 9.10 2.00
CA LEU A 93 -21.32 9.91 3.14
C LEU A 93 -22.08 9.34 4.35
N VAL A 94 -21.36 8.95 5.40
CA VAL A 94 -21.96 8.40 6.64
C VAL A 94 -22.76 9.47 7.38
N ASP A 95 -23.83 9.09 8.08
CA ASP A 95 -24.69 10.08 8.75
C ASP A 95 -24.03 10.68 9.99
N ASP A 96 -23.28 9.89 10.76
CA ASP A 96 -22.62 10.35 11.99
C ASP A 96 -21.29 11.05 11.67
N VAL A 97 -21.19 12.33 12.06
CA VAL A 97 -19.98 13.14 11.89
C VAL A 97 -18.75 12.53 12.57
N ARG A 98 -18.93 11.82 13.70
CA ARG A 98 -17.84 11.14 14.39
C ARG A 98 -17.30 9.99 13.57
N HIS A 99 -18.17 9.26 12.88
CA HIS A 99 -17.76 8.18 11.97
C HIS A 99 -16.99 8.72 10.75
N PHE A 100 -17.44 9.86 10.18
CA PHE A 100 -16.67 10.53 9.11
C PHE A 100 -15.23 10.82 9.55
N TRP A 101 -15.05 11.46 10.68
CA TRP A 101 -13.71 11.79 11.17
C TRP A 101 -12.90 10.57 11.60
N ALA A 102 -13.55 9.53 12.12
CA ALA A 102 -12.89 8.27 12.46
C ALA A 102 -12.34 7.57 11.19
N PHE A 103 -13.14 7.48 10.12
CA PHE A 103 -12.69 6.95 8.84
C PHE A 103 -11.60 7.81 8.21
N SER A 104 -11.73 9.13 8.23
CA SER A 104 -10.72 10.05 7.68
C SER A 104 -9.39 9.93 8.41
N LYS A 105 -9.40 9.90 9.74
CA LYS A 105 -8.20 9.72 10.56
C LYS A 105 -7.54 8.35 10.33
N ALA A 106 -8.33 7.29 10.32
CA ALA A 106 -7.84 5.94 10.06
C ALA A 106 -7.27 5.83 8.64
N GLY A 107 -7.95 6.41 7.65
CA GLY A 107 -7.48 6.42 6.26
C GLY A 107 -6.15 7.15 6.09
N ARG A 108 -5.93 8.26 6.81
CA ARG A 108 -4.63 8.96 6.80
C ARG A 108 -3.54 8.09 7.41
N ALA A 109 -3.79 7.47 8.57
CA ALA A 109 -2.82 6.58 9.20
C ALA A 109 -2.49 5.35 8.33
N LEU A 110 -3.50 4.75 7.68
CA LEU A 110 -3.30 3.65 6.72
C LEU A 110 -2.48 4.10 5.51
N ALA A 111 -2.76 5.30 4.97
CA ALA A 111 -2.01 5.84 3.83
C ALA A 111 -0.54 6.06 4.19
N ASP A 112 -0.25 6.63 5.35
CA ASP A 112 1.12 6.84 5.82
C ASP A 112 1.87 5.50 5.97
N LEU A 113 1.24 4.49 6.57
CA LEU A 113 1.81 3.15 6.67
C LEU A 113 2.08 2.52 5.30
N HIS A 114 1.16 2.67 4.35
CA HIS A 114 1.25 2.00 3.05
C HIS A 114 2.14 2.73 2.05
N VAL A 115 2.31 4.05 2.17
CA VAL A 115 3.22 4.84 1.32
C VAL A 115 4.65 4.76 1.85
N TYR A 116 4.83 4.83 3.18
CA TYR A 116 6.14 4.87 3.81
C TYR A 116 6.52 3.55 4.49
N TYR A 117 6.01 2.42 3.98
CA TYR A 117 6.19 1.09 4.58
C TYR A 117 7.66 0.70 4.82
N GLU A 118 8.59 1.17 3.97
CA GLU A 118 10.03 0.92 4.13
C GLU A 118 10.65 1.69 5.33
N SER A 119 10.01 2.77 5.76
CA SER A 119 10.46 3.59 6.89
C SER A 119 9.84 3.17 8.22
N VAL A 120 8.90 2.22 8.21
CA VAL A 120 8.25 1.71 9.42
C VAL A 120 9.27 0.85 10.18
N PRO A 121 9.50 1.09 11.49
CA PRO A 121 10.44 0.28 12.25
C PRO A 121 10.00 -1.18 12.31
N PRO A 122 10.93 -2.13 12.49
CA PRO A 122 10.63 -3.54 12.71
C PRO A 122 9.61 -3.76 13.82
N TYR A 123 8.78 -4.81 13.69
CA TYR A 123 7.89 -5.19 14.79
C TYR A 123 8.71 -5.59 16.03
N PRO A 124 8.45 -4.97 17.21
CA PRO A 124 9.35 -5.11 18.37
C PRO A 124 9.37 -6.51 19.01
N GLY A 125 8.40 -7.35 18.68
CA GLY A 125 8.31 -8.72 19.21
C GLY A 125 9.06 -9.77 18.37
N LEU A 126 9.71 -9.40 17.25
CA LEU A 126 10.41 -10.36 16.40
C LEU A 126 11.75 -10.77 16.97
N THR A 127 12.06 -12.06 16.82
CA THR A 127 13.40 -12.61 17.09
C THR A 127 14.09 -12.91 15.75
N VAL A 128 15.30 -12.34 15.55
CA VAL A 128 16.14 -12.59 14.38
C VAL A 128 17.40 -13.28 14.83
N THR A 129 17.63 -14.51 14.37
CA THR A 129 18.84 -15.29 14.67
C THR A 129 19.72 -15.43 13.44
N GLY A 130 21.04 -15.52 13.61
CA GLY A 130 22.01 -15.71 12.53
C GLY A 130 22.38 -14.44 11.75
N ALA A 131 21.83 -13.26 12.10
CA ALA A 131 22.14 -11.99 11.45
C ALA A 131 23.59 -11.53 11.70
N GLU A 132 24.19 -11.95 12.79
CA GLU A 132 25.61 -11.71 13.17
C GLU A 132 26.58 -12.31 12.16
N SER A 133 26.15 -13.27 11.33
CA SER A 133 26.95 -13.86 10.25
C SER A 133 27.31 -12.86 9.15
N GLY A 134 26.59 -11.74 9.03
CA GLY A 134 26.73 -10.77 7.94
C GLY A 134 26.25 -11.29 6.57
N PHE A 135 25.67 -12.48 6.49
CA PHE A 135 25.22 -13.09 5.26
C PHE A 135 23.72 -12.81 5.01
N PHE A 136 23.42 -11.69 4.34
CA PHE A 136 22.06 -11.22 4.08
C PHE A 136 21.49 -11.61 2.71
N THR A 137 22.27 -12.27 1.87
CA THR A 137 21.80 -12.72 0.55
C THR A 137 20.63 -13.67 0.70
N VAL A 138 19.54 -13.40 -0.03
CA VAL A 138 18.36 -14.27 -0.08
C VAL A 138 18.28 -14.97 -1.44
N GLU A 139 18.04 -16.27 -1.42
CA GLU A 139 17.67 -17.04 -2.61
C GLU A 139 16.15 -17.25 -2.66
N LYS A 140 15.61 -17.80 -1.58
CA LYS A 140 14.19 -18.05 -1.42
C LYS A 140 13.85 -18.16 0.07
N MET A 141 12.99 -17.26 0.52
CA MET A 141 12.39 -17.37 1.86
C MET A 141 11.35 -18.48 1.90
N ARG A 142 11.20 -19.15 3.03
CA ARG A 142 10.23 -20.23 3.20
C ARG A 142 9.78 -20.38 4.65
N PHE A 143 8.61 -20.96 4.86
CA PHE A 143 8.20 -21.44 6.16
C PHE A 143 8.93 -22.77 6.49
N PRO A 144 9.26 -23.06 7.77
CA PRO A 144 9.91 -24.30 8.17
C PRO A 144 9.11 -25.54 7.74
N GLN A 145 7.79 -25.48 7.93
CA GLN A 145 6.85 -26.52 7.51
C GLN A 145 5.48 -25.91 7.18
N LYS A 146 4.64 -26.71 6.52
CA LYS A 146 3.28 -26.28 6.16
C LYS A 146 2.47 -25.91 7.39
N GLY A 147 1.93 -24.69 7.41
CA GLY A 147 1.10 -24.18 8.52
C GLY A 147 1.87 -23.47 9.63
N GLN A 148 3.19 -23.60 9.72
CA GLN A 148 4.00 -22.89 10.69
C GLN A 148 4.39 -21.50 10.12
N LYS A 149 3.53 -20.51 10.38
CA LYS A 149 3.72 -19.14 9.87
C LYS A 149 4.37 -18.17 10.88
N ASP A 150 4.59 -18.61 12.11
CA ASP A 150 5.27 -17.84 13.16
C ASP A 150 6.78 -17.67 12.91
N THR A 151 7.32 -18.44 11.96
CA THR A 151 8.75 -18.49 11.65
C THR A 151 8.97 -18.47 10.15
N ILE A 152 9.96 -17.67 9.69
CA ILE A 152 10.43 -17.61 8.31
C ILE A 152 11.92 -17.94 8.28
N LEU A 153 12.29 -18.95 7.51
CA LEU A 153 13.67 -19.20 7.12
C LEU A 153 14.02 -18.22 6.00
N TYR A 154 14.70 -17.12 6.37
CA TYR A 154 15.06 -16.06 5.44
C TYR A 154 16.09 -16.54 4.42
N ASN A 155 17.14 -17.19 4.90
CA ASN A 155 18.15 -17.91 4.10
C ASN A 155 18.72 -19.08 4.89
N SER A 156 19.86 -19.63 4.49
CA SER A 156 20.50 -20.78 5.16
C SER A 156 21.08 -20.46 6.55
N ARG A 157 21.18 -19.19 6.94
CA ARG A 157 21.78 -18.74 8.21
C ARG A 157 20.82 -17.93 9.07
N ILE A 158 19.95 -17.14 8.45
CA ILE A 158 19.07 -16.20 9.14
C ILE A 158 17.67 -16.77 9.24
N THR A 159 17.13 -16.75 10.45
CA THR A 159 15.74 -17.10 10.75
C THR A 159 15.06 -15.93 11.45
N VAL A 160 13.83 -15.63 11.06
CA VAL A 160 12.95 -14.66 11.71
C VAL A 160 11.83 -15.45 12.38
N SER A 161 11.67 -15.31 13.69
CA SER A 161 10.63 -16.00 14.48
C SER A 161 9.79 -15.00 15.30
N ASP A 162 8.81 -15.55 16.02
CA ASP A 162 7.85 -14.79 16.83
C ASP A 162 6.97 -13.84 16.00
N ILE A 163 6.70 -14.21 14.74
CA ILE A 163 5.78 -13.44 13.87
C ILE A 163 4.36 -13.66 14.37
N PRO A 164 3.65 -12.58 14.78
CA PRO A 164 2.31 -12.72 15.32
C PRO A 164 1.31 -13.13 14.24
N ALA A 165 0.38 -14.03 14.56
CA ALA A 165 -0.62 -14.54 13.63
C ALA A 165 -1.46 -13.40 13.00
N VAL A 166 -1.72 -12.33 13.75
CA VAL A 166 -2.47 -11.15 13.29
C VAL A 166 -1.82 -10.46 12.07
N ALA A 167 -0.48 -10.55 11.91
CA ALA A 167 0.20 -9.97 10.76
C ALA A 167 -0.22 -10.61 9.42
N TYR A 168 -0.72 -11.83 9.44
CA TYR A 168 -1.22 -12.53 8.26
C TYR A 168 -2.69 -12.21 7.91
N GLU A 169 -3.40 -11.49 8.77
CA GLU A 169 -4.76 -11.01 8.49
C GLU A 169 -4.76 -9.85 7.47
N TYR A 170 -3.64 -9.13 7.31
CA TYR A 170 -3.51 -8.12 6.27
C TYR A 170 -3.28 -8.79 4.90
N VAL A 171 -4.37 -8.94 4.17
CA VAL A 171 -4.40 -9.64 2.88
C VAL A 171 -4.61 -8.66 1.73
N VAL A 172 -3.74 -8.75 0.73
CA VAL A 172 -3.79 -7.98 -0.52
C VAL A 172 -3.83 -8.96 -1.69
N ASN A 173 -4.88 -8.89 -2.52
CA ASN A 173 -5.04 -9.78 -3.69
C ASN A 173 -4.85 -11.27 -3.37
N GLY A 174 -5.43 -11.72 -2.25
CA GLY A 174 -5.50 -13.14 -1.89
C GLY A 174 -4.29 -13.70 -1.14
N LYS A 175 -3.26 -12.89 -0.87
CA LYS A 175 -2.08 -13.27 -0.06
C LYS A 175 -1.81 -12.22 1.00
N SER A 176 -1.22 -12.62 2.13
CA SER A 176 -0.74 -11.66 3.12
C SER A 176 0.42 -10.83 2.56
N ALA A 177 0.59 -9.61 3.09
CA ALA A 177 1.70 -8.75 2.68
C ALA A 177 3.06 -9.42 2.90
N ILE A 178 3.21 -10.20 3.97
CA ILE A 178 4.41 -11.00 4.27
C ILE A 178 4.67 -12.02 3.15
N GLU A 179 3.65 -12.79 2.75
CA GLU A 179 3.78 -13.79 1.68
C GLU A 179 4.10 -13.14 0.32
N TRP A 180 3.63 -11.89 0.09
CA TRP A 180 4.04 -11.12 -1.08
C TRP A 180 5.54 -10.79 -1.06
N ILE A 181 6.10 -10.37 0.08
CA ILE A 181 7.55 -10.11 0.21
C ILE A 181 8.33 -11.39 -0.03
N MET A 182 7.92 -12.50 0.60
CA MET A 182 8.59 -13.80 0.41
C MET A 182 8.61 -14.24 -1.06
N GLU A 183 7.55 -13.99 -1.81
CA GLU A 183 7.45 -14.37 -3.23
C GLU A 183 8.21 -13.40 -4.14
N ARG A 184 8.14 -12.09 -3.87
CA ARG A 184 8.76 -11.08 -4.72
C ARG A 184 10.28 -11.00 -4.56
N TYR A 185 10.75 -11.21 -3.35
CA TYR A 185 12.17 -11.16 -3.02
C TYR A 185 12.82 -12.56 -3.02
N GLN A 186 12.61 -13.30 -4.11
CA GLN A 186 13.31 -14.56 -4.39
C GLN A 186 14.03 -14.48 -5.73
N VAL A 187 15.16 -15.17 -5.84
CA VAL A 187 15.88 -15.31 -7.10
C VAL A 187 15.05 -16.19 -8.05
N THR A 188 14.77 -15.69 -9.23
CA THR A 188 14.03 -16.41 -10.25
C THR A 188 14.75 -16.37 -11.60
N VAL A 189 14.60 -17.42 -12.39
CA VAL A 189 15.09 -17.47 -13.77
C VAL A 189 13.92 -17.78 -14.68
N HIS A 190 13.69 -16.90 -15.64
CA HIS A 190 12.63 -17.10 -16.61
C HIS A 190 13.00 -18.24 -17.57
N SER A 191 12.17 -19.28 -17.65
CA SER A 191 12.49 -20.52 -18.33
C SER A 191 12.77 -20.37 -19.83
N GLU A 192 12.08 -19.46 -20.51
CA GLU A 192 12.20 -19.28 -21.95
C GLU A 192 13.34 -18.32 -22.35
N SER A 193 13.50 -17.23 -21.61
CA SER A 193 14.50 -16.19 -21.93
C SER A 193 15.83 -16.37 -21.22
N GLY A 194 15.88 -17.21 -20.17
CA GLY A 194 17.05 -17.34 -19.29
C GLY A 194 17.34 -16.10 -18.43
N ILE A 195 16.47 -15.07 -18.46
CA ILE A 195 16.67 -13.85 -17.69
C ILE A 195 16.56 -14.18 -16.20
N ARG A 196 17.64 -13.89 -15.47
CA ARG A 196 17.70 -14.00 -14.01
C ARG A 196 17.22 -12.69 -13.38
N ASN A 197 16.24 -12.78 -12.48
CA ASN A 197 15.84 -11.71 -11.62
C ASN A 197 16.40 -11.99 -10.21
N ASP A 198 17.32 -11.14 -9.76
CA ASP A 198 17.98 -11.28 -8.45
C ASP A 198 17.72 -10.03 -7.60
N PRO A 199 16.81 -10.10 -6.60
CA PRO A 199 16.49 -8.95 -5.76
C PRO A 199 17.67 -8.45 -4.91
N ASN A 200 18.72 -9.27 -4.73
CA ASN A 200 19.92 -8.85 -4.00
C ASN A 200 20.73 -7.80 -4.76
N ASP A 201 20.53 -7.66 -6.08
CA ASP A 201 21.23 -6.65 -6.86
C ASP A 201 20.80 -5.24 -6.45
N TRP A 202 19.50 -5.04 -6.16
CA TRP A 202 19.03 -3.78 -5.59
C TRP A 202 19.67 -3.47 -4.23
N ALA A 203 19.79 -4.45 -3.33
CA ALA A 203 20.43 -4.27 -2.05
C ALA A 203 21.90 -3.82 -2.18
N LYS A 204 22.60 -4.32 -3.21
CA LYS A 204 23.97 -3.89 -3.54
C LYS A 204 23.98 -2.47 -4.11
N GLU A 205 23.07 -2.15 -5.03
CA GLU A 205 22.97 -0.84 -5.68
C GLU A 205 22.73 0.28 -4.67
N VAL A 206 21.83 0.07 -3.69
CA VAL A 206 21.56 1.06 -2.62
C VAL A 206 22.58 1.01 -1.48
N GLY A 207 23.56 0.12 -1.52
CA GLY A 207 24.60 -0.01 -0.51
C GLY A 207 24.10 -0.51 0.85
N ASN A 208 22.93 -1.16 0.89
CA ASN A 208 22.34 -1.74 2.11
C ASN A 208 22.17 -3.25 1.98
N PRO A 209 23.13 -4.08 2.40
CA PRO A 209 23.01 -5.54 2.35
C PRO A 209 21.81 -6.09 3.12
N ARG A 210 21.35 -5.39 4.15
CA ARG A 210 20.21 -5.79 4.99
C ARG A 210 18.85 -5.41 4.42
N TYR A 211 18.79 -4.66 3.32
CA TYR A 211 17.57 -4.06 2.79
C TYR A 211 16.37 -5.04 2.77
N ILE A 212 16.55 -6.24 2.22
CA ILE A 212 15.44 -7.22 2.10
C ILE A 212 15.02 -7.76 3.48
N LEU A 213 15.97 -7.98 4.39
CA LEU A 213 15.64 -8.39 5.76
C LEU A 213 14.89 -7.28 6.50
N ASP A 214 15.41 -6.05 6.46
CA ASP A 214 14.79 -4.91 7.13
C ASP A 214 13.40 -4.64 6.59
N LEU A 215 13.19 -4.78 5.26
CA LEU A 215 11.89 -4.69 4.62
C LEU A 215 10.92 -5.76 5.14
N LEU A 216 11.36 -7.02 5.25
CA LEU A 216 10.53 -8.09 5.80
C LEU A 216 10.07 -7.76 7.24
N LEU A 217 11.00 -7.31 8.08
CA LEU A 217 10.70 -6.95 9.48
C LEU A 217 9.73 -5.76 9.57
N SER A 218 9.90 -4.76 8.69
CA SER A 218 8.99 -3.60 8.59
C SER A 218 7.59 -4.02 8.14
N ILE A 219 7.47 -4.89 7.14
CA ILE A 219 6.17 -5.36 6.64
C ILE A 219 5.39 -6.16 7.69
N VAL A 220 6.05 -6.87 8.60
CA VAL A 220 5.36 -7.48 9.74
C VAL A 220 4.69 -6.39 10.58
N ASN A 221 5.39 -5.31 10.91
CA ASN A 221 4.83 -4.20 11.69
C ASN A 221 3.72 -3.45 10.93
N VAL A 222 3.95 -3.14 9.66
CA VAL A 222 2.90 -2.55 8.78
C VAL A 222 1.64 -3.40 8.79
N SER A 223 1.78 -4.72 8.69
CA SER A 223 0.65 -5.65 8.68
C SER A 223 -0.12 -5.61 10.01
N VAL A 224 0.59 -5.68 11.14
CA VAL A 224 -0.04 -5.60 12.48
C VAL A 224 -0.78 -4.29 12.66
N GLN A 225 -0.12 -3.15 12.41
CA GLN A 225 -0.73 -1.83 12.56
C GLN A 225 -1.93 -1.63 11.62
N THR A 226 -1.84 -2.12 10.36
CA THR A 226 -2.95 -2.06 9.41
C THR A 226 -4.17 -2.80 9.96
N VAL A 227 -3.98 -4.02 10.49
CA VAL A 227 -5.07 -4.81 11.06
C VAL A 227 -5.66 -4.14 12.31
N GLU A 228 -4.82 -3.59 13.18
CA GLU A 228 -5.27 -2.85 14.37
C GLU A 228 -6.11 -1.62 14.00
N ILE A 229 -5.65 -0.81 13.05
CA ILE A 229 -6.41 0.36 12.56
C ILE A 229 -7.75 -0.08 11.98
N VAL A 230 -7.76 -1.13 11.14
CA VAL A 230 -8.98 -1.65 10.51
C VAL A 230 -9.96 -2.20 11.55
N LYS A 231 -9.48 -2.92 12.57
CA LYS A 231 -10.34 -3.39 13.69
C LYS A 231 -10.93 -2.25 14.53
N GLY A 232 -10.28 -1.10 14.54
CA GLY A 232 -10.76 0.13 15.21
C GLY A 232 -11.73 0.98 14.41
N LEU A 233 -12.03 0.62 13.15
CA LEU A 233 -12.97 1.38 12.32
C LEU A 233 -14.40 1.33 12.86
N PRO A 234 -15.21 2.40 12.65
CA PRO A 234 -16.63 2.36 12.97
C PRO A 234 -17.34 1.24 12.22
N LYS A 235 -18.16 0.49 12.92
CA LYS A 235 -18.99 -0.55 12.30
C LYS A 235 -20.10 0.08 11.47
N LEU A 236 -20.32 -0.47 10.29
CA LEU A 236 -21.35 -0.04 9.36
C LEU A 236 -22.46 -1.09 9.28
N SER A 237 -23.70 -0.60 9.15
CA SER A 237 -24.86 -1.43 8.80
C SER A 237 -25.39 -0.98 7.45
N PHE A 238 -25.56 -1.91 6.52
CA PHE A 238 -26.07 -1.69 5.16
C PHE A 238 -27.39 -2.40 4.96
#